data_300728f0697fd5bf629f28d19416277b
#
_entry.id   300728f0697fd5bf629f28d19416277b
#
_cell.length_a   1.000
_cell.length_b   1.000
_cell.length_c   1.000
_cell.angle_alpha   90.00
_cell.angle_beta   90.00
_cell.angle_gamma   90.00
#
_symmetry.space_group_name_H-M   'P 1'
#
loop_
_entity.id
_entity.type
_entity.pdbx_description
1 polymer ?
#
loop_
_entity_poly.entity_id
_entity_poly.type
_entity_poly.pdbx_seq_one_letter_code
_entity_poly.pdbx_strand_id
1 'polypeptide(L)'
;MRRRKPVETVLEPYGAPLICMSGALRAIPGNNIQDMQRRLKILTWHTHGSYLYYLTQAPHDFYVLSKPHRPPGYGGRCGHIPWGDNLIDLPVSAAKDMRFDCILFQDDDQYLKDQFLYLNEAQRRLPRIYLEHDTPREHPTDMRHPIDDPNMLLVHVTPFNALMWDSGRTPTRVIEHGALVPDGVNYDGRLERGLVAINHLGRRGRRLGGDVFLRARAAVPLDLVGMEAEEMGGLGEIEHAQLPAFAAQYRFFFHPIRYTSLGLAVIEAMMIGMPIVALATTEMATVIDNGVSGYIDTSEKTLTARMRELLADHEHARQLGDAARRTARERFDIRRFAADWDAAFRFVTQC
;
A
#
# COMPACT_ATOMS: atom_id res chain seq x y z
N MET A 1 -47.58 9.93 -28.17
CA MET A 1 -46.76 10.37 -27.03
C MET A 1 -46.78 9.29 -25.95
N ARG A 2 -45.76 8.44 -25.90
CA ARG A 2 -45.56 7.45 -24.83
C ARG A 2 -44.38 7.91 -23.98
N ARG A 3 -44.62 8.22 -22.72
CA ARG A 3 -43.59 8.60 -21.73
C ARG A 3 -42.74 7.37 -21.40
N ARG A 4 -41.43 7.46 -21.64
CA ARG A 4 -40.43 6.48 -21.13
C ARG A 4 -40.15 6.79 -19.66
N LYS A 5 -40.24 5.77 -18.80
CA LYS A 5 -39.78 5.83 -17.42
C LYS A 5 -38.24 5.80 -17.39
N PRO A 6 -37.58 6.46 -16.44
CA PRO A 6 -36.13 6.36 -16.28
C PRO A 6 -35.78 4.96 -15.76
N VAL A 7 -34.71 4.39 -16.34
CA VAL A 7 -34.08 3.17 -15.84
C VAL A 7 -33.13 3.58 -14.73
N GLU A 8 -33.41 3.20 -13.50
CA GLU A 8 -32.47 3.25 -12.41
C GLU A 8 -31.38 2.21 -12.66
N THR A 9 -30.18 2.66 -12.96
CA THR A 9 -28.99 1.82 -13.06
C THR A 9 -28.41 1.68 -11.65
N VAL A 10 -28.74 0.58 -11.00
CA VAL A 10 -28.03 0.15 -9.78
C VAL A 10 -26.65 -0.34 -10.24
N LEU A 11 -25.61 0.39 -9.91
CA LEU A 11 -24.21 -0.04 -10.07
C LEU A 11 -23.94 -1.06 -8.96
N GLU A 12 -23.87 -2.34 -9.31
CA GLU A 12 -23.32 -3.36 -8.42
C GLU A 12 -21.79 -3.16 -8.30
N PRO A 13 -21.23 -3.27 -7.08
CA PRO A 13 -19.79 -3.20 -6.90
C PRO A 13 -19.14 -4.45 -7.51
N TYR A 14 -17.99 -4.27 -8.14
CA TYR A 14 -17.16 -5.29 -8.79
C TYR A 14 -16.86 -6.45 -7.85
N GLY A 15 -17.55 -7.55 -8.05
CA GLY A 15 -17.36 -8.81 -7.33
C GLY A 15 -17.83 -9.97 -8.18
N ALA A 16 -17.06 -10.35 -9.23
CA ALA A 16 -17.26 -11.65 -9.83
C ALA A 16 -16.86 -12.74 -8.82
N PRO A 17 -17.72 -13.76 -8.55
CA PRO A 17 -17.33 -14.85 -7.67
C PRO A 17 -16.18 -15.62 -8.35
N LEU A 18 -15.04 -15.71 -7.68
CA LEU A 18 -13.97 -16.63 -8.04
C LEU A 18 -14.51 -18.05 -7.91
N ILE A 19 -14.65 -18.75 -9.02
CA ILE A 19 -14.99 -20.15 -9.05
C ILE A 19 -13.78 -20.93 -8.56
N CYS A 20 -13.92 -21.61 -7.43
CA CYS A 20 -12.95 -22.60 -6.97
C CYS A 20 -12.90 -23.73 -8.01
N MET A 21 -11.86 -23.75 -8.87
CA MET A 21 -11.71 -24.75 -9.92
C MET A 21 -11.04 -26.02 -9.38
N SER A 22 -11.73 -26.73 -8.51
CA SER A 22 -11.50 -28.18 -8.34
C SER A 22 -12.85 -28.88 -8.40
N GLY A 23 -13.00 -29.76 -9.38
CA GLY A 23 -14.24 -30.40 -9.74
C GLY A 23 -14.97 -31.06 -8.59
N ALA A 24 -16.32 -30.98 -8.68
CA ALA A 24 -17.36 -31.51 -7.80
C ALA A 24 -17.71 -30.60 -6.60
N LEU A 25 -18.88 -29.99 -6.66
CA LEU A 25 -19.63 -29.53 -5.52
C LEU A 25 -19.78 -30.68 -4.50
N ARG A 26 -18.80 -30.83 -3.60
CA ARG A 26 -19.03 -31.57 -2.35
C ARG A 26 -19.80 -30.63 -1.44
N ALA A 27 -20.97 -31.05 -1.01
CA ALA A 27 -21.71 -30.44 0.08
C ALA A 27 -20.74 -30.23 1.25
N ILE A 28 -20.53 -28.95 1.65
CA ILE A 28 -19.67 -28.56 2.76
C ILE A 28 -20.29 -29.16 4.03
N PRO A 29 -19.61 -30.09 4.72
CA PRO A 29 -20.06 -30.54 6.03
C PRO A 29 -19.96 -29.34 6.98
N GLY A 30 -20.96 -29.08 7.77
CA GLY A 30 -21.22 -27.95 8.65
C GLY A 30 -19.95 -27.19 9.09
N ASN A 31 -19.81 -25.99 8.60
CA ASN A 31 -18.78 -25.05 9.05
C ASN A 31 -18.93 -24.83 10.55
N ASN A 32 -17.98 -25.34 11.31
CA ASN A 32 -17.91 -25.12 12.74
C ASN A 32 -17.59 -23.61 12.93
N ILE A 33 -18.49 -22.85 13.55
CA ILE A 33 -18.32 -21.41 13.82
C ILE A 33 -16.98 -21.13 14.53
N GLN A 34 -16.44 -22.12 15.28
CA GLN A 34 -15.14 -22.07 15.92
C GLN A 34 -13.95 -22.01 14.94
N ASP A 35 -14.06 -22.62 13.75
CA ASP A 35 -13.01 -22.56 12.73
C ASP A 35 -12.94 -21.17 12.04
N MET A 36 -14.06 -20.47 11.96
CA MET A 36 -14.10 -19.10 11.43
C MET A 36 -13.49 -18.05 12.39
N GLN A 37 -13.31 -18.37 13.66
CA GLN A 37 -12.73 -17.47 14.67
C GLN A 37 -11.25 -17.76 14.96
N ARG A 38 -10.70 -18.87 14.44
CA ARG A 38 -9.32 -19.25 14.70
C ARG A 38 -8.35 -18.26 14.03
N ARG A 39 -7.33 -17.82 14.77
CA ARG A 39 -6.20 -17.07 14.20
C ARG A 39 -5.39 -18.01 13.31
N LEU A 40 -5.09 -17.57 12.10
CA LEU A 40 -4.21 -18.28 11.17
C LEU A 40 -2.75 -17.92 11.45
N LYS A 41 -1.85 -18.86 11.17
CA LYS A 41 -0.40 -18.66 11.22
C LYS A 41 0.11 -18.38 9.81
N ILE A 42 0.44 -17.11 9.55
CA ILE A 42 0.89 -16.64 8.25
C ILE A 42 2.41 -16.49 8.25
N LEU A 43 3.09 -17.21 7.37
CA LEU A 43 4.52 -16.99 7.13
C LEU A 43 4.71 -15.87 6.11
N THR A 44 5.61 -14.93 6.37
CA THR A 44 5.96 -13.85 5.44
C THR A 44 7.39 -13.34 5.66
N TRP A 45 7.78 -12.32 4.88
CA TRP A 45 9.07 -11.64 4.94
C TRP A 45 8.88 -10.16 5.26
N HIS A 46 9.94 -9.50 5.73
CA HIS A 46 9.92 -8.07 6.00
C HIS A 46 10.33 -7.30 4.73
N THR A 47 9.38 -7.02 3.84
CA THR A 47 9.64 -6.30 2.59
C THR A 47 9.40 -4.80 2.72
N HIS A 48 8.22 -4.39 3.21
CA HIS A 48 7.82 -2.99 3.42
C HIS A 48 7.28 -2.80 4.84
N GLY A 49 8.07 -2.14 5.71
CA GLY A 49 7.78 -2.04 7.14
C GLY A 49 6.40 -1.43 7.45
N SER A 50 6.07 -0.26 6.87
CA SER A 50 4.77 0.39 7.10
C SER A 50 3.60 -0.47 6.59
N TYR A 51 3.73 -1.09 5.41
CA TYR A 51 2.69 -1.98 4.91
C TYR A 51 2.52 -3.21 5.81
N LEU A 52 3.63 -3.84 6.21
CA LEU A 52 3.60 -4.99 7.12
C LEU A 52 2.94 -4.62 8.45
N TYR A 53 3.21 -3.43 8.98
CA TYR A 53 2.56 -2.93 10.20
C TYR A 53 1.04 -2.83 10.03
N TYR A 54 0.56 -2.31 8.91
CA TYR A 54 -0.87 -2.25 8.63
C TYR A 54 -1.46 -3.63 8.39
N LEU A 55 -0.74 -4.52 7.71
CA LEU A 55 -1.17 -5.90 7.50
C LEU A 55 -1.37 -6.66 8.82
N THR A 56 -0.54 -6.41 9.82
CA THR A 56 -0.66 -7.04 11.16
C THR A 56 -1.89 -6.58 11.95
N GLN A 57 -2.68 -5.63 11.43
CA GLN A 57 -3.99 -5.30 12.00
C GLN A 57 -5.05 -6.38 11.66
N ALA A 58 -4.80 -7.24 10.67
CA ALA A 58 -5.62 -8.44 10.46
C ALA A 58 -5.48 -9.41 11.66
N PRO A 59 -6.58 -10.12 12.06
CA PRO A 59 -6.62 -10.88 13.31
C PRO A 59 -5.90 -12.24 13.21
N HIS A 60 -4.65 -12.25 12.72
CA HIS A 60 -3.82 -13.43 12.52
C HIS A 60 -2.46 -13.30 13.18
N ASP A 61 -1.72 -14.40 13.27
CA ASP A 61 -0.35 -14.44 13.75
C ASP A 61 0.61 -14.46 12.56
N PHE A 62 1.43 -13.41 12.44
CA PHE A 62 2.39 -13.24 11.35
C PHE A 62 3.79 -13.64 11.80
N TYR A 63 4.32 -14.68 11.19
CA TYR A 63 5.69 -15.15 11.40
C TYR A 63 6.59 -14.54 10.33
N VAL A 64 7.47 -13.63 10.75
CA VAL A 64 8.33 -12.88 9.83
C VAL A 64 9.76 -13.41 9.92
N LEU A 65 10.28 -13.85 8.78
CA LEU A 65 11.61 -14.42 8.72
C LEU A 65 12.70 -13.41 9.07
N SER A 66 13.69 -13.88 9.83
CA SER A 66 14.83 -13.06 10.24
C SER A 66 16.15 -13.83 10.06
N LYS A 67 17.22 -13.06 9.81
CA LYS A 67 18.62 -13.54 9.76
C LYS A 67 19.49 -12.72 10.71
N PRO A 68 20.66 -13.25 11.10
CA PRO A 68 21.69 -12.43 11.76
C PRO A 68 21.97 -11.16 10.92
N HIS A 69 22.22 -10.04 11.61
CA HIS A 69 22.48 -8.72 10.99
C HIS A 69 21.29 -8.12 10.19
N ARG A 70 20.12 -8.76 10.21
CA ARG A 70 18.86 -8.21 9.67
C ARG A 70 18.98 -7.66 8.24
N PRO A 71 19.50 -8.41 7.26
CA PRO A 71 19.61 -7.93 5.88
C PRO A 71 18.22 -7.67 5.28
N PRO A 72 18.13 -6.88 4.17
CA PRO A 72 16.87 -6.63 3.49
C PRO A 72 16.06 -7.91 3.23
N GLY A 73 14.76 -7.85 3.46
CA GLY A 73 13.85 -9.01 3.39
C GLY A 73 13.83 -9.91 4.64
N TYR A 74 14.83 -9.82 5.53
CA TYR A 74 14.98 -10.67 6.71
C TYR A 74 15.12 -9.87 8.01
N GLY A 75 14.46 -8.72 8.05
CA GLY A 75 14.49 -7.83 9.20
C GLY A 75 13.74 -8.36 10.44
N GLY A 76 12.83 -9.31 10.28
CA GLY A 76 11.95 -9.70 11.39
C GLY A 76 11.20 -8.50 11.96
N ARG A 77 11.22 -8.33 13.27
CA ARG A 77 10.64 -7.16 14.00
C ARG A 77 11.60 -5.97 14.04
N CYS A 78 12.24 -5.62 12.94
CA CYS A 78 13.16 -4.47 12.91
C CYS A 78 12.42 -3.15 12.65
N GLY A 79 13.16 -2.05 12.76
CA GLY A 79 12.66 -0.68 12.63
C GLY A 79 11.98 -0.18 13.90
N HIS A 80 11.84 1.14 14.02
CA HIS A 80 11.14 1.80 15.12
C HIS A 80 9.63 1.84 14.87
N ILE A 81 9.04 0.64 14.59
CA ILE A 81 7.62 0.46 14.33
C ILE A 81 6.98 -0.19 15.58
N PRO A 82 5.80 0.26 16.03
CA PRO A 82 5.13 -0.26 17.23
C PRO A 82 4.44 -1.61 16.94
N TRP A 83 5.24 -2.64 16.68
CA TRP A 83 4.75 -3.99 16.39
C TRP A 83 3.89 -4.56 17.51
N GLY A 84 2.75 -5.13 17.16
CA GLY A 84 1.91 -5.91 18.07
C GLY A 84 2.50 -7.29 18.41
N ASP A 85 1.90 -7.97 19.40
CA ASP A 85 2.34 -9.31 19.84
C ASP A 85 2.08 -10.39 18.78
N ASN A 86 1.22 -10.13 17.80
CA ASN A 86 0.89 -11.03 16.71
C ASN A 86 1.91 -11.00 15.55
N LEU A 87 2.93 -10.16 15.60
CA LEU A 87 4.10 -10.26 14.74
C LEU A 87 5.21 -11.01 15.46
N ILE A 88 5.51 -12.20 15.01
CA ILE A 88 6.49 -13.13 15.61
C ILE A 88 7.76 -13.12 14.77
N ASP A 89 8.87 -12.74 15.37
CA ASP A 89 10.19 -12.83 14.74
C ASP A 89 10.61 -14.30 14.68
N LEU A 90 10.87 -14.82 13.48
CA LEU A 90 11.20 -16.22 13.26
C LEU A 90 12.58 -16.34 12.57
N PRO A 91 13.60 -16.84 13.26
CA PRO A 91 14.87 -17.18 12.62
C PRO A 91 14.67 -18.17 11.46
N VAL A 92 15.31 -17.92 10.31
CA VAL A 92 15.20 -18.81 9.13
C VAL A 92 15.57 -20.25 9.44
N SER A 93 16.45 -20.50 10.41
CA SER A 93 16.86 -21.85 10.85
C SER A 93 15.72 -22.65 11.49
N ALA A 94 14.74 -21.97 12.09
CA ALA A 94 13.61 -22.62 12.76
C ALA A 94 12.39 -22.79 11.83
N ALA A 95 12.39 -22.18 10.64
CA ALA A 95 11.20 -22.12 9.78
C ALA A 95 10.72 -23.52 9.35
N LYS A 96 11.63 -24.45 9.04
CA LYS A 96 11.29 -25.81 8.56
C LYS A 96 10.53 -26.64 9.60
N ASP A 97 10.69 -26.34 10.89
CA ASP A 97 10.09 -27.10 11.99
C ASP A 97 8.74 -26.49 12.45
N MET A 98 8.38 -25.32 11.93
CA MET A 98 7.14 -24.62 12.28
C MET A 98 5.96 -25.09 11.42
N ARG A 99 4.75 -24.93 11.98
CA ARG A 99 3.49 -25.16 11.23
C ARG A 99 2.86 -23.81 10.91
N PHE A 100 2.53 -23.64 9.62
CA PHE A 100 1.82 -22.48 9.10
C PHE A 100 0.51 -22.92 8.45
N ASP A 101 -0.41 -21.97 8.28
CA ASP A 101 -1.67 -22.18 7.57
C ASP A 101 -1.59 -21.58 6.14
N CYS A 102 -0.81 -20.52 5.96
CA CYS A 102 -0.65 -19.83 4.69
C CYS A 102 0.76 -19.22 4.57
N ILE A 103 1.23 -19.06 3.33
CA ILE A 103 2.47 -18.32 3.01
C ILE A 103 2.10 -17.07 2.20
N LEU A 104 2.59 -15.92 2.63
CA LEU A 104 2.46 -14.64 1.93
C LEU A 104 3.82 -14.23 1.38
N PHE A 105 3.99 -14.32 0.06
CA PHE A 105 5.14 -13.79 -0.66
C PHE A 105 4.94 -12.32 -1.01
N GLN A 106 6.01 -11.54 -1.08
CA GLN A 106 5.99 -10.10 -1.38
C GLN A 106 7.12 -9.68 -2.32
N ASP A 107 7.90 -10.65 -2.82
CA ASP A 107 9.06 -10.43 -3.69
C ASP A 107 9.36 -11.71 -4.49
N ASP A 108 9.88 -11.55 -5.70
CA ASP A 108 10.17 -12.67 -6.62
C ASP A 108 11.16 -13.68 -6.04
N ASP A 109 12.21 -13.20 -5.38
CA ASP A 109 13.21 -14.05 -4.78
C ASP A 109 12.63 -14.91 -3.66
N GLN A 110 11.66 -14.42 -2.92
CA GLN A 110 10.95 -15.20 -1.89
C GLN A 110 10.23 -16.42 -2.52
N TYR A 111 9.58 -16.21 -3.66
CA TYR A 111 8.86 -17.27 -4.37
C TYR A 111 9.79 -18.15 -5.20
N LEU A 112 10.72 -17.56 -5.96
CA LEU A 112 11.57 -18.31 -6.89
C LEU A 112 12.75 -19.03 -6.23
N LYS A 113 13.21 -18.54 -5.06
CA LYS A 113 14.43 -19.01 -4.40
C LYS A 113 14.23 -19.37 -2.92
N ASP A 114 13.78 -18.44 -2.09
CA ASP A 114 13.81 -18.56 -0.63
C ASP A 114 12.95 -19.71 -0.10
N GLN A 115 11.78 -19.95 -0.70
CA GLN A 115 10.92 -21.06 -0.30
C GLN A 115 11.62 -22.41 -0.41
N PHE A 116 12.56 -22.58 -1.35
CA PHE A 116 13.31 -23.82 -1.50
C PHE A 116 14.47 -23.94 -0.50
N LEU A 117 14.98 -22.83 -0.02
CA LEU A 117 16.05 -22.78 0.97
C LEU A 117 15.53 -22.99 2.40
N TYR A 118 14.41 -22.33 2.75
CA TYR A 118 13.95 -22.20 4.14
C TYR A 118 12.70 -23.01 4.48
N LEU A 119 11.97 -23.56 3.49
CA LEU A 119 10.77 -24.33 3.73
C LEU A 119 10.95 -25.80 3.31
N ASN A 120 10.30 -26.69 4.05
CA ASN A 120 10.21 -28.08 3.67
C ASN A 120 9.14 -28.30 2.57
N GLU A 121 9.09 -29.51 2.01
CA GLU A 121 8.19 -29.81 0.90
C GLU A 121 6.71 -29.67 1.26
N ALA A 122 6.33 -30.08 2.48
CA ALA A 122 4.94 -29.97 2.94
C ALA A 122 4.52 -28.50 3.08
N GLN A 123 5.42 -27.64 3.60
CA GLN A 123 5.17 -26.20 3.73
C GLN A 123 5.02 -25.53 2.36
N ARG A 124 5.82 -25.91 1.35
CA ARG A 124 5.70 -25.35 -0.01
C ARG A 124 4.40 -25.72 -0.72
N ARG A 125 3.63 -26.69 -0.20
CA ARG A 125 2.29 -27.07 -0.70
C ARG A 125 1.14 -26.37 0.06
N LEU A 126 1.44 -25.57 1.07
CA LEU A 126 0.43 -24.80 1.81
C LEU A 126 -0.28 -23.79 0.89
N PRO A 127 -1.48 -23.33 1.25
CA PRO A 127 -2.13 -22.18 0.64
C PRO A 127 -1.17 -20.99 0.52
N ARG A 128 -1.20 -20.29 -0.61
CA ARG A 128 -0.23 -19.24 -0.94
C ARG A 128 -0.91 -18.00 -1.48
N ILE A 129 -0.41 -16.86 -1.04
CA ILE A 129 -0.75 -15.55 -1.59
C ILE A 129 0.55 -14.89 -2.04
N TYR A 130 0.52 -14.21 -3.19
CA TYR A 130 1.56 -13.27 -3.58
C TYR A 130 0.99 -11.87 -3.53
N LEU A 131 1.64 -10.98 -2.80
CA LEU A 131 1.28 -9.56 -2.70
C LEU A 131 2.20 -8.74 -3.61
N GLU A 132 1.60 -8.15 -4.65
CA GLU A 132 2.29 -7.29 -5.59
C GLU A 132 2.17 -5.83 -5.18
N HIS A 133 3.28 -5.26 -4.76
CA HIS A 133 3.38 -3.86 -4.32
C HIS A 133 3.61 -2.88 -5.46
N ASP A 134 4.26 -3.32 -6.53
CA ASP A 134 4.77 -2.46 -7.58
C ASP A 134 3.99 -2.62 -8.91
N THR A 135 4.10 -1.60 -9.72
CA THR A 135 3.72 -1.67 -11.14
C THR A 135 4.83 -2.34 -11.94
N PRO A 136 4.53 -2.89 -13.15
CA PRO A 136 5.57 -3.40 -14.05
C PRO A 136 6.64 -2.34 -14.31
N ARG A 137 7.92 -2.68 -14.16
CA ARG A 137 9.00 -1.69 -14.21
C ARG A 137 9.72 -1.59 -15.54
N GLU A 138 9.97 -2.73 -16.19
CA GLU A 138 10.76 -2.79 -17.44
C GLU A 138 9.90 -2.39 -18.65
N HIS A 139 8.69 -2.94 -18.73
CA HIS A 139 7.71 -2.68 -19.77
C HIS A 139 6.36 -2.35 -19.14
N PRO A 140 6.07 -1.08 -18.87
CA PRO A 140 4.89 -0.66 -18.10
C PRO A 140 3.55 -1.22 -18.57
N THR A 141 3.41 -1.51 -19.87
CA THR A 141 2.15 -1.96 -20.48
C THR A 141 2.24 -3.32 -21.17
N ASP A 142 3.39 -3.98 -21.12
CA ASP A 142 3.66 -5.24 -21.83
C ASP A 142 4.60 -6.13 -20.99
N MET A 143 4.24 -6.37 -19.76
CA MET A 143 5.01 -7.21 -18.86
C MET A 143 4.11 -8.23 -18.19
N ARG A 144 4.47 -9.51 -18.36
CA ARG A 144 3.81 -10.60 -17.64
C ARG A 144 4.36 -10.71 -16.24
N HIS A 145 3.47 -10.94 -15.28
CA HIS A 145 3.84 -11.18 -13.90
C HIS A 145 4.67 -12.48 -13.78
N PRO A 146 5.75 -12.50 -12.98
CA PRO A 146 6.58 -13.70 -12.83
C PRO A 146 5.83 -14.89 -12.21
N ILE A 147 4.73 -14.62 -11.51
CA ILE A 147 3.87 -15.64 -10.94
C ILE A 147 2.78 -16.00 -11.96
N ASP A 148 2.80 -17.23 -12.46
CA ASP A 148 1.77 -17.80 -13.34
C ASP A 148 1.32 -19.16 -12.75
N ASP A 149 0.63 -19.10 -11.61
CA ASP A 149 0.22 -20.26 -10.83
C ASP A 149 -1.28 -20.20 -10.50
N PRO A 150 -2.12 -21.07 -11.12
CA PRO A 150 -3.58 -21.06 -10.90
C PRO A 150 -3.98 -21.46 -9.46
N ASN A 151 -3.03 -22.01 -8.66
CA ASN A 151 -3.26 -22.40 -7.26
C ASN A 151 -2.76 -21.35 -6.26
N MET A 152 -2.44 -20.15 -6.70
CA MET A 152 -2.02 -19.03 -5.87
C MET A 152 -2.98 -17.85 -6.05
N LEU A 153 -3.23 -17.09 -5.01
CA LEU A 153 -3.93 -15.80 -5.13
C LEU A 153 -2.89 -14.68 -5.28
N LEU A 154 -2.99 -13.91 -6.36
CA LEU A 154 -2.20 -12.69 -6.59
C LEU A 154 -3.01 -11.49 -6.11
N VAL A 155 -2.50 -10.80 -5.08
CA VAL A 155 -3.13 -9.60 -4.53
C VAL A 155 -2.40 -8.37 -5.01
N HIS A 156 -3.09 -7.50 -5.73
CA HIS A 156 -2.60 -6.18 -6.12
C HIS A 156 -3.03 -5.12 -5.12
N VAL A 157 -2.14 -4.18 -4.81
CA VAL A 157 -2.41 -3.11 -3.84
C VAL A 157 -3.28 -1.97 -4.39
N THR A 158 -3.46 -1.91 -5.71
CA THR A 158 -4.34 -0.92 -6.38
C THR A 158 -5.00 -1.49 -7.63
N PRO A 159 -6.16 -0.94 -8.06
CA PRO A 159 -6.74 -1.23 -9.36
C PRO A 159 -5.77 -0.94 -10.52
N PHE A 160 -4.95 0.11 -10.40
CA PHE A 160 -3.94 0.45 -11.40
C PHE A 160 -2.89 -0.66 -11.54
N ASN A 161 -2.39 -1.24 -10.44
CA ASN A 161 -1.46 -2.37 -10.52
C ASN A 161 -2.09 -3.56 -11.24
N ALA A 162 -3.33 -3.91 -10.87
CA ALA A 162 -4.06 -5.01 -11.49
C ALA A 162 -4.30 -4.79 -13.00
N LEU A 163 -4.52 -3.52 -13.41
CA LEU A 163 -4.68 -3.17 -14.83
C LEU A 163 -3.37 -3.32 -15.62
N MET A 164 -2.23 -3.02 -15.00
CA MET A 164 -0.94 -2.93 -15.69
C MET A 164 -0.21 -4.26 -15.82
N TRP A 165 -0.49 -5.23 -14.92
CA TRP A 165 0.13 -6.55 -14.97
C TRP A 165 -0.68 -7.53 -15.83
N ASP A 166 -0.02 -8.25 -16.76
CA ASP A 166 -0.55 -9.51 -17.29
C ASP A 166 -0.35 -10.59 -16.21
N SER A 167 -1.40 -10.89 -15.47
CA SER A 167 -1.37 -11.86 -14.37
C SER A 167 -1.48 -13.32 -14.84
N GLY A 168 -1.49 -13.59 -16.15
CA GLY A 168 -1.55 -14.93 -16.72
C GLY A 168 -2.74 -15.74 -16.21
N ARG A 169 -2.47 -16.94 -15.68
CA ARG A 169 -3.49 -17.86 -15.13
C ARG A 169 -3.75 -17.66 -13.63
N THR A 170 -2.97 -16.80 -12.98
CA THR A 170 -3.07 -16.60 -11.53
C THR A 170 -4.33 -15.81 -11.19
N PRO A 171 -5.25 -16.35 -10.35
CA PRO A 171 -6.40 -15.60 -9.86
C PRO A 171 -5.96 -14.33 -9.13
N THR A 172 -6.63 -13.20 -9.41
CA THR A 172 -6.26 -11.90 -8.86
C THR A 172 -7.31 -11.35 -7.92
N ARG A 173 -6.87 -10.52 -6.97
CA ARG A 173 -7.72 -9.68 -6.13
C ARG A 173 -7.04 -8.33 -5.92
N VAL A 174 -7.82 -7.26 -5.83
CA VAL A 174 -7.34 -5.97 -5.36
C VAL A 174 -7.69 -5.83 -3.89
N ILE A 175 -6.68 -5.51 -3.05
CA ILE A 175 -6.86 -5.09 -1.67
C ILE A 175 -6.18 -3.73 -1.53
N GLU A 176 -6.97 -2.67 -1.61
CA GLU A 176 -6.45 -1.32 -1.48
C GLU A 176 -5.88 -1.09 -0.09
N HIS A 177 -4.89 -0.22 0.00
CA HIS A 177 -4.22 0.11 1.26
C HIS A 177 -5.20 0.46 2.40
N GLY A 178 -4.78 0.18 3.61
CA GLY A 178 -5.29 0.81 4.82
C GLY A 178 -4.16 1.56 5.49
N ALA A 179 -4.46 2.61 6.24
CA ALA A 179 -3.47 3.35 7.00
C ALA A 179 -3.96 3.71 8.40
N LEU A 180 -3.00 3.88 9.31
CA LEU A 180 -3.22 4.36 10.66
C LEU A 180 -2.41 5.65 10.85
N VAL A 181 -3.06 6.64 11.42
CA VAL A 181 -2.42 7.84 11.94
C VAL A 181 -2.72 7.89 13.43
N PRO A 182 -1.72 8.15 14.31
CA PRO A 182 -1.93 8.23 15.74
C PRO A 182 -3.03 9.20 16.13
N ASP A 183 -3.84 8.83 17.12
CA ASP A 183 -4.86 9.71 17.67
C ASP A 183 -4.23 11.02 18.17
N GLY A 184 -4.93 12.14 17.95
CA GLY A 184 -4.48 13.47 18.36
C GLY A 184 -3.55 14.17 17.36
N VAL A 185 -3.08 13.51 16.30
CA VAL A 185 -2.37 14.19 15.22
C VAL A 185 -3.40 14.88 14.32
N ASN A 186 -3.31 16.22 14.26
CA ASN A 186 -4.16 17.03 13.42
C ASN A 186 -3.30 17.99 12.59
N TYR A 187 -3.71 18.17 11.36
CA TYR A 187 -3.12 19.18 10.47
C TYR A 187 -3.26 20.58 11.06
N ASP A 188 -2.15 21.28 11.16
CA ASP A 188 -2.11 22.69 11.51
C ASP A 188 -1.53 23.58 10.38
N GLY A 189 -0.75 23.01 9.48
CA GLY A 189 -0.25 23.67 8.27
C GLY A 189 0.50 24.97 8.50
N ARG A 190 1.06 25.21 9.71
CA ARG A 190 1.68 26.48 10.11
C ARG A 190 2.97 26.82 9.36
N LEU A 191 3.68 25.77 8.86
CA LEU A 191 4.86 25.97 8.06
C LEU A 191 4.47 26.31 6.61
N GLU A 192 4.84 27.47 6.14
CA GLU A 192 4.63 27.92 4.75
C GLU A 192 5.57 27.19 3.78
N ARG A 193 5.52 25.87 3.81
CA ARG A 193 6.35 24.96 3.03
C ARG A 193 5.54 23.72 2.65
N GLY A 194 5.87 23.10 1.54
CA GLY A 194 5.39 21.77 1.18
C GLY A 194 6.34 20.68 1.67
N LEU A 195 5.79 19.49 1.93
CA LEU A 195 6.53 18.29 2.30
C LEU A 195 6.52 17.27 1.16
N VAL A 196 7.68 16.67 0.88
CA VAL A 196 7.84 15.47 0.04
C VAL A 196 8.40 14.36 0.93
N ALA A 197 7.76 13.19 0.96
CA ALA A 197 8.25 12.03 1.72
C ALA A 197 8.47 10.85 0.77
N ILE A 198 9.71 10.64 0.34
CA ILE A 198 10.09 9.60 -0.65
C ILE A 198 11.48 9.07 -0.32
N ASN A 199 11.58 7.77 -0.07
CA ASN A 199 12.84 7.09 0.12
C ASN A 199 13.65 6.99 -1.18
N HIS A 200 14.96 7.25 -1.12
CA HIS A 200 15.90 7.08 -2.21
C HIS A 200 15.53 7.86 -3.49
N LEU A 201 14.98 9.07 -3.35
CA LEU A 201 14.47 9.85 -4.48
C LEU A 201 15.55 10.09 -5.55
N GLY A 202 16.77 10.41 -5.14
CA GLY A 202 17.91 10.61 -6.04
C GLY A 202 18.22 9.38 -6.87
N ARG A 203 18.44 8.24 -6.23
CA ARG A 203 18.79 6.96 -6.85
C ARG A 203 17.67 6.43 -7.76
N ARG A 204 16.41 6.62 -7.37
CA ARG A 204 15.23 6.16 -8.13
C ARG A 204 14.83 7.12 -9.26
N GLY A 205 15.46 8.29 -9.34
CA GLY A 205 15.53 9.22 -10.45
C GLY A 205 14.19 9.69 -11.00
N ARG A 206 14.11 9.75 -12.34
CA ARG A 206 12.94 10.30 -13.05
C ARG A 206 11.64 9.56 -12.79
N ARG A 207 11.69 8.27 -12.54
CA ARG A 207 10.49 7.46 -12.26
C ARG A 207 9.76 7.99 -11.03
N LEU A 208 10.48 8.31 -9.95
CA LEU A 208 9.91 8.89 -8.73
C LEU A 208 9.89 10.43 -8.74
N GLY A 209 10.25 11.07 -9.86
CA GLY A 209 10.08 12.51 -10.02
C GLY A 209 11.18 13.36 -9.38
N GLY A 210 12.40 12.84 -9.20
CA GLY A 210 13.50 13.60 -8.63
C GLY A 210 13.78 14.91 -9.36
N ASP A 211 13.71 14.91 -10.69
CA ASP A 211 13.82 16.12 -11.52
C ASP A 211 12.62 17.07 -11.37
N VAL A 212 11.41 16.56 -11.17
CA VAL A 212 10.21 17.37 -10.87
C VAL A 212 10.35 18.06 -9.51
N PHE A 213 10.79 17.29 -8.51
CA PHE A 213 11.05 17.84 -7.18
C PHE A 213 12.05 19.00 -7.21
N LEU A 214 13.19 18.83 -7.91
CA LEU A 214 14.20 19.88 -7.99
C LEU A 214 13.68 21.16 -8.68
N ARG A 215 12.90 21.01 -9.77
CA ARG A 215 12.29 22.17 -10.44
C ARG A 215 11.21 22.85 -9.57
N ALA A 216 10.38 22.07 -8.90
CA ALA A 216 9.35 22.60 -7.99
C ALA A 216 10.00 23.32 -6.80
N ARG A 217 11.05 22.74 -6.19
CA ARG A 217 11.80 23.31 -5.07
C ARG A 217 12.48 24.64 -5.43
N ALA A 218 12.91 24.81 -6.67
CA ALA A 218 13.43 26.09 -7.16
C ALA A 218 12.37 27.20 -7.25
N ALA A 219 11.09 26.84 -7.28
CA ALA A 219 9.97 27.75 -7.48
C ALA A 219 9.13 28.01 -6.21
N VAL A 220 9.12 27.06 -5.26
CA VAL A 220 8.38 27.12 -3.99
C VAL A 220 9.18 26.42 -2.88
N PRO A 221 9.02 26.82 -1.60
CA PRO A 221 9.73 26.17 -0.49
C PRO A 221 9.21 24.75 -0.29
N LEU A 222 10.06 23.75 -0.49
CA LEU A 222 9.80 22.33 -0.31
C LEU A 222 10.89 21.67 0.52
N ASP A 223 10.48 20.83 1.47
CA ASP A 223 11.38 19.94 2.20
C ASP A 223 11.16 18.49 1.73
N LEU A 224 12.25 17.74 1.70
CA LEU A 224 12.27 16.32 1.37
C LEU A 224 12.69 15.54 2.61
N VAL A 225 11.95 14.46 2.93
CA VAL A 225 12.29 13.49 3.96
C VAL A 225 12.29 12.08 3.39
N GLY A 226 13.00 11.18 4.04
CA GLY A 226 13.12 9.76 3.69
C GLY A 226 14.57 9.31 3.63
N MET A 227 14.77 8.02 3.43
CA MET A 227 16.11 7.43 3.31
C MET A 227 16.88 8.10 2.17
N GLU A 228 18.16 8.48 2.41
CA GLU A 228 19.03 9.15 1.45
C GLU A 228 18.49 10.52 0.93
N ALA A 229 17.59 11.17 1.68
CA ALA A 229 17.03 12.46 1.26
C ALA A 229 18.10 13.57 1.23
N GLU A 230 19.12 13.49 2.08
CA GLU A 230 20.23 14.43 2.20
C GLU A 230 21.02 14.57 0.90
N GLU A 231 21.11 13.51 0.09
CA GLU A 231 21.78 13.53 -1.23
C GLU A 231 21.15 14.53 -2.19
N MET A 232 19.87 14.85 -1.96
CA MET A 232 19.13 15.87 -2.72
C MET A 232 18.86 17.13 -1.91
N GLY A 233 19.61 17.34 -0.82
CA GLY A 233 19.47 18.47 0.09
C GLY A 233 18.19 18.42 0.93
N GLY A 234 17.69 17.24 1.23
CA GLY A 234 16.57 16.99 2.15
C GLY A 234 17.03 16.91 3.62
N LEU A 235 16.07 16.65 4.49
CA LEU A 235 16.23 16.64 5.95
C LEU A 235 16.62 15.26 6.51
N GLY A 236 16.70 14.24 5.66
CA GLY A 236 16.98 12.88 6.08
C GLY A 236 15.72 12.07 6.45
N GLU A 237 15.95 10.97 7.15
CA GLU A 237 14.88 10.06 7.56
C GLU A 237 14.20 10.57 8.84
N ILE A 238 12.88 10.52 8.85
CA ILE A 238 12.06 10.76 10.04
C ILE A 238 11.50 9.40 10.50
N GLU A 239 11.63 9.11 11.78
CA GLU A 239 11.10 7.88 12.35
C GLU A 239 9.60 7.75 12.11
N HIS A 240 9.13 6.54 11.79
CA HIS A 240 7.73 6.27 11.44
C HIS A 240 6.75 6.83 12.49
N ALA A 241 7.03 6.67 13.78
CA ALA A 241 6.17 7.18 14.85
C ALA A 241 6.10 8.72 14.92
N GLN A 242 7.13 9.42 14.44
CA GLN A 242 7.22 10.89 14.48
C GLN A 242 6.71 11.54 13.19
N LEU A 243 6.74 10.82 12.08
CA LEU A 243 6.43 11.35 10.76
C LEU A 243 5.03 12.01 10.67
N PRO A 244 3.95 11.44 11.24
CA PRO A 244 2.64 12.09 11.17
C PRO A 244 2.60 13.46 11.84
N ALA A 245 3.14 13.59 13.05
CA ALA A 245 3.18 14.87 13.78
C ALA A 245 4.14 15.88 13.12
N PHE A 246 5.21 15.41 12.51
CA PHE A 246 6.13 16.23 11.73
C PHE A 246 5.44 16.76 10.46
N ALA A 247 4.78 15.89 9.70
CA ALA A 247 4.11 16.21 8.45
C ALA A 247 2.94 17.19 8.65
N ALA A 248 2.17 17.03 9.72
CA ALA A 248 1.00 17.86 10.04
C ALA A 248 1.28 19.38 10.10
N GLN A 249 2.54 19.78 10.30
CA GLN A 249 2.97 21.17 10.37
C GLN A 249 3.11 21.83 9.00
N TYR A 250 3.29 21.02 7.93
CA TYR A 250 3.53 21.53 6.58
C TYR A 250 2.23 21.95 5.90
N ARG A 251 2.29 23.01 5.06
CA ARG A 251 1.14 23.60 4.41
C ARG A 251 0.45 22.63 3.43
N PHE A 252 1.21 21.79 2.72
CA PHE A 252 0.68 20.77 1.80
C PHE A 252 1.68 19.62 1.63
N PHE A 253 1.21 18.49 1.14
CA PHE A 253 2.02 17.36 0.72
C PHE A 253 2.19 17.37 -0.80
N PHE A 254 3.42 17.27 -1.30
CA PHE A 254 3.72 17.21 -2.72
C PHE A 254 4.18 15.82 -3.16
N HIS A 255 3.53 15.25 -4.18
CA HIS A 255 3.83 13.93 -4.72
C HIS A 255 4.25 14.03 -6.19
N PRO A 256 5.57 14.12 -6.48
CA PRO A 256 6.10 14.32 -7.83
C PRO A 256 6.22 13.04 -8.67
N ILE A 257 5.71 11.91 -8.20
CA ILE A 257 5.99 10.59 -8.77
C ILE A 257 5.27 10.40 -10.11
N ARG A 258 6.04 9.98 -11.13
CA ARG A 258 5.48 9.68 -12.46
C ARG A 258 4.90 8.30 -12.57
N TYR A 259 5.55 7.31 -11.95
CA TYR A 259 5.16 5.92 -12.13
C TYR A 259 5.48 5.07 -10.89
N THR A 260 4.43 4.63 -10.23
CA THR A 260 4.44 3.74 -9.07
C THR A 260 3.01 3.21 -8.87
N SER A 261 2.78 2.37 -7.87
CA SER A 261 1.45 2.15 -7.31
C SER A 261 0.98 3.40 -6.52
N LEU A 262 0.23 3.25 -5.47
CA LEU A 262 -0.13 4.32 -4.55
C LEU A 262 0.80 4.29 -3.33
N GLY A 263 1.52 5.38 -3.06
CA GLY A 263 2.40 5.48 -1.90
C GLY A 263 1.64 5.65 -0.59
N LEU A 264 2.00 4.89 0.45
CA LEU A 264 1.41 5.02 1.79
C LEU A 264 1.54 6.43 2.35
N ALA A 265 2.66 7.12 2.10
CA ALA A 265 2.87 8.49 2.56
C ALA A 265 1.80 9.48 2.08
N VAL A 266 1.23 9.28 0.88
CA VAL A 266 0.11 10.10 0.40
C VAL A 266 -1.15 9.83 1.23
N ILE A 267 -1.46 8.56 1.48
CA ILE A 267 -2.63 8.16 2.26
C ILE A 267 -2.51 8.68 3.70
N GLU A 268 -1.33 8.53 4.30
CA GLU A 268 -1.03 9.04 5.65
C GLU A 268 -1.16 10.56 5.71
N ALA A 269 -0.67 11.30 4.71
CA ALA A 269 -0.85 12.74 4.61
C ALA A 269 -2.34 13.14 4.49
N MET A 270 -3.12 12.42 3.67
CA MET A 270 -4.56 12.61 3.59
C MET A 270 -5.26 12.31 4.93
N MET A 271 -4.90 11.23 5.63
CA MET A 271 -5.43 10.87 6.94
C MET A 271 -5.16 11.95 8.00
N ILE A 272 -4.01 12.62 7.95
CA ILE A 272 -3.66 13.76 8.80
C ILE A 272 -4.56 14.96 8.50
N GLY A 273 -5.02 15.12 7.26
CA GLY A 273 -5.79 16.27 6.77
C GLY A 273 -4.92 17.27 6.00
N MET A 274 -3.83 16.84 5.40
CA MET A 274 -3.01 17.66 4.52
C MET A 274 -3.62 17.72 3.11
N PRO A 275 -3.69 18.89 2.46
CA PRO A 275 -4.01 18.95 1.04
C PRO A 275 -2.90 18.34 0.21
N ILE A 276 -3.26 17.56 -0.81
CA ILE A 276 -2.31 16.88 -1.69
C ILE A 276 -2.12 17.69 -2.97
N VAL A 277 -0.87 17.87 -3.38
CA VAL A 277 -0.50 18.34 -4.73
C VAL A 277 0.30 17.24 -5.41
N ALA A 278 -0.15 16.75 -6.56
CA ALA A 278 0.48 15.58 -7.18
C ALA A 278 0.44 15.62 -8.71
N LEU A 279 1.35 14.87 -9.36
CA LEU A 279 1.19 14.53 -10.76
C LEU A 279 -0.07 13.66 -10.95
N ALA A 280 -0.88 13.99 -11.97
CA ALA A 280 -2.06 13.23 -12.36
C ALA A 280 -1.65 11.94 -13.11
N THR A 281 -0.98 11.05 -12.41
CA THR A 281 -0.43 9.79 -12.95
C THR A 281 -0.87 8.61 -12.08
N THR A 282 -0.90 7.44 -12.68
CA THR A 282 -1.18 6.17 -11.99
C THR A 282 -2.47 6.22 -11.17
N GLU A 283 -2.46 5.72 -9.94
CA GLU A 283 -3.64 5.70 -9.07
C GLU A 283 -4.07 7.10 -8.57
N MET A 284 -3.19 8.11 -8.63
CA MET A 284 -3.51 9.46 -8.11
C MET A 284 -4.76 10.07 -8.75
N ALA A 285 -5.05 9.75 -10.02
CA ALA A 285 -6.23 10.23 -10.73
C ALA A 285 -7.56 9.72 -10.15
N THR A 286 -7.54 8.62 -9.39
CA THR A 286 -8.73 8.04 -8.74
C THR A 286 -8.81 8.36 -7.25
N VAL A 287 -7.69 8.80 -6.66
CA VAL A 287 -7.58 9.07 -5.21
C VAL A 287 -7.89 10.52 -4.88
N ILE A 288 -7.45 11.44 -5.72
CA ILE A 288 -7.62 12.88 -5.50
C ILE A 288 -8.72 13.42 -6.40
N ASP A 289 -9.75 13.99 -5.78
CA ASP A 289 -10.75 14.82 -6.46
C ASP A 289 -10.17 16.22 -6.64
N ASN A 290 -9.86 16.55 -7.92
CA ASN A 290 -9.09 17.75 -8.27
C ASN A 290 -9.86 19.04 -7.90
N GLY A 291 -9.25 19.87 -7.09
CA GLY A 291 -9.84 21.10 -6.56
C GLY A 291 -10.77 20.89 -5.35
N VAL A 292 -10.96 19.65 -4.87
CA VAL A 292 -11.78 19.30 -3.70
C VAL A 292 -10.93 18.72 -2.58
N SER A 293 -10.17 17.65 -2.84
CA SER A 293 -9.30 17.00 -1.85
C SER A 293 -7.81 17.24 -2.09
N GLY A 294 -7.48 18.06 -3.08
CA GLY A 294 -6.12 18.39 -3.47
C GLY A 294 -6.08 18.88 -4.91
N TYR A 295 -4.87 18.96 -5.46
CA TYR A 295 -4.64 19.35 -6.85
C TYR A 295 -3.81 18.31 -7.58
N ILE A 296 -4.30 17.86 -8.72
CA ILE A 296 -3.57 16.97 -9.63
C ILE A 296 -3.54 17.56 -11.04
N ASP A 297 -2.39 17.50 -11.68
CA ASP A 297 -2.21 17.90 -13.07
C ASP A 297 -0.97 17.22 -13.67
N THR A 298 -0.87 17.12 -14.98
CA THR A 298 0.34 16.70 -15.68
C THR A 298 1.28 17.89 -15.96
N SER A 299 0.80 19.13 -15.82
CA SER A 299 1.55 20.36 -15.99
C SER A 299 2.23 20.78 -14.68
N GLU A 300 3.56 20.69 -14.63
CA GLU A 300 4.34 21.16 -13.47
C GLU A 300 4.11 22.67 -13.20
N LYS A 301 3.85 23.47 -14.25
CA LYS A 301 3.54 24.91 -14.12
C LYS A 301 2.21 25.12 -13.36
N THR A 302 1.19 24.35 -13.70
CA THR A 302 -0.10 24.39 -13.00
C THR A 302 0.07 23.99 -11.54
N LEU A 303 0.76 22.87 -11.27
CA LEU A 303 1.00 22.41 -9.90
C LEU A 303 1.76 23.45 -9.08
N THR A 304 2.80 24.08 -9.65
CA THR A 304 3.55 25.17 -8.99
C THR A 304 2.66 26.36 -8.65
N ALA A 305 1.73 26.72 -9.53
CA ALA A 305 0.75 27.79 -9.25
C ALA A 305 -0.16 27.41 -8.07
N ARG A 306 -0.67 26.17 -8.05
CA ARG A 306 -1.50 25.66 -6.94
C ARG A 306 -0.74 25.59 -5.62
N MET A 307 0.53 25.18 -5.63
CA MET A 307 1.37 25.22 -4.42
C MET A 307 1.48 26.67 -3.86
N ARG A 308 1.68 27.68 -4.73
CA ARG A 308 1.74 29.09 -4.29
C ARG A 308 0.41 29.57 -3.73
N GLU A 309 -0.72 29.17 -4.31
CA GLU A 309 -2.06 29.47 -3.77
C GLU A 309 -2.22 28.91 -2.35
N LEU A 310 -1.84 27.63 -2.13
CA LEU A 310 -1.91 27.01 -0.81
C LEU A 310 -0.97 27.66 0.21
N LEU A 311 0.22 28.12 -0.22
CA LEU A 311 1.13 28.85 0.66
C LEU A 311 0.52 30.21 1.09
N ALA A 312 -0.16 30.90 0.17
CA ALA A 312 -0.77 32.20 0.41
C ALA A 312 -2.08 32.13 1.21
N ASP A 313 -2.85 31.03 1.07
CA ASP A 313 -4.16 30.85 1.69
C ASP A 313 -4.22 29.60 2.55
N HIS A 314 -3.99 29.76 3.85
CA HIS A 314 -4.01 28.67 4.82
C HIS A 314 -5.41 28.07 4.99
N GLU A 315 -6.45 28.92 4.96
CA GLU A 315 -7.83 28.46 5.13
C GLU A 315 -8.26 27.58 3.95
N HIS A 316 -7.89 27.96 2.75
CA HIS A 316 -8.12 27.14 1.57
C HIS A 316 -7.36 25.81 1.64
N ALA A 317 -6.10 25.83 2.10
CA ALA A 317 -5.31 24.61 2.33
C ALA A 317 -6.02 23.68 3.33
N ARG A 318 -6.54 24.24 4.44
CA ARG A 318 -7.29 23.48 5.45
C ARG A 318 -8.56 22.84 4.89
N GLN A 319 -9.33 23.57 4.09
CA GLN A 319 -10.57 23.06 3.47
C GLN A 319 -10.31 21.86 2.55
N LEU A 320 -9.28 21.93 1.70
CA LEU A 320 -8.86 20.82 0.85
C LEU A 320 -8.36 19.64 1.68
N GLY A 321 -7.59 19.90 2.73
CA GLY A 321 -7.09 18.89 3.64
C GLY A 321 -8.21 18.17 4.41
N ASP A 322 -9.23 18.89 4.87
CA ASP A 322 -10.42 18.31 5.50
C ASP A 322 -11.16 17.35 4.54
N ALA A 323 -11.26 17.72 3.26
CA ALA A 323 -11.84 16.85 2.23
C ALA A 323 -10.96 15.63 1.95
N ALA A 324 -9.63 15.81 1.84
CA ALA A 324 -8.67 14.72 1.70
C ALA A 324 -8.81 13.71 2.85
N ARG A 325 -8.93 14.20 4.08
CA ARG A 325 -9.12 13.37 5.28
C ARG A 325 -10.42 12.55 5.24
N ARG A 326 -11.51 13.13 4.77
CA ARG A 326 -12.78 12.40 4.59
C ARG A 326 -12.61 11.27 3.58
N THR A 327 -12.09 11.57 2.40
CA THR A 327 -11.81 10.56 1.36
C THR A 327 -10.92 9.42 1.88
N ALA A 328 -9.83 9.77 2.60
CA ALA A 328 -8.92 8.76 3.12
C ALA A 328 -9.58 7.87 4.17
N ARG A 329 -10.37 8.44 5.08
CA ARG A 329 -11.10 7.67 6.11
C ARG A 329 -12.17 6.76 5.53
N GLU A 330 -12.80 7.13 4.42
CA GLU A 330 -13.78 6.30 3.74
C GLU A 330 -13.12 5.18 2.94
N ARG A 331 -12.09 5.51 2.13
CA ARG A 331 -11.48 4.57 1.19
C ARG A 331 -10.37 3.70 1.83
N PHE A 332 -9.57 4.27 2.75
CA PHE A 332 -8.36 3.65 3.31
C PHE A 332 -8.50 3.33 4.80
N ASP A 333 -9.72 3.08 5.28
CA ASP A 333 -9.97 2.66 6.68
C ASP A 333 -9.22 1.37 6.98
N ILE A 334 -8.46 1.36 8.08
CA ILE A 334 -7.65 0.22 8.48
C ILE A 334 -8.49 -1.02 8.82
N ARG A 335 -9.72 -0.85 9.31
CA ARG A 335 -10.61 -1.97 9.66
C ARG A 335 -11.13 -2.65 8.39
N ARG A 336 -11.46 -1.86 7.34
CA ARG A 336 -11.79 -2.39 6.02
C ARG A 336 -10.61 -3.20 5.48
N PHE A 337 -9.40 -2.64 5.50
CA PHE A 337 -8.17 -3.29 5.04
C PHE A 337 -7.88 -4.60 5.78
N ALA A 338 -7.99 -4.59 7.12
CA ALA A 338 -7.80 -5.78 7.94
C ALA A 338 -8.85 -6.86 7.64
N ALA A 339 -10.11 -6.47 7.40
CA ALA A 339 -11.18 -7.39 7.04
C ALA A 339 -10.98 -7.99 5.63
N ASP A 340 -10.54 -7.20 4.66
CA ASP A 340 -10.23 -7.67 3.30
C ASP A 340 -9.10 -8.70 3.31
N TRP A 341 -8.06 -8.48 4.13
CA TRP A 341 -6.98 -9.43 4.31
C TRP A 341 -7.42 -10.68 5.07
N ASP A 342 -8.23 -10.56 6.13
CA ASP A 342 -8.81 -11.73 6.81
C ASP A 342 -9.61 -12.58 5.81
N ALA A 343 -10.45 -11.95 5.00
CA ALA A 343 -11.22 -12.64 3.96
C ALA A 343 -10.32 -13.31 2.91
N ALA A 344 -9.21 -12.69 2.50
CA ALA A 344 -8.27 -13.27 1.55
C ALA A 344 -7.54 -14.50 2.12
N PHE A 345 -7.03 -14.40 3.36
CA PHE A 345 -6.37 -15.52 4.03
C PHE A 345 -7.32 -16.70 4.25
N ARG A 346 -8.55 -16.44 4.71
CA ARG A 346 -9.55 -17.50 4.90
C ARG A 346 -9.98 -18.13 3.58
N PHE A 347 -10.13 -17.34 2.54
CA PHE A 347 -10.47 -17.86 1.20
C PHE A 347 -9.43 -18.90 0.73
N VAL A 348 -8.14 -18.59 0.76
CA VAL A 348 -7.11 -19.53 0.29
C VAL A 348 -6.90 -20.73 1.20
N THR A 349 -7.21 -20.62 2.51
CA THR A 349 -7.04 -21.72 3.48
C THR A 349 -8.25 -22.65 3.58
N GLN A 350 -9.39 -22.30 2.96
CA GLN A 350 -10.62 -23.11 2.92
C GLN A 350 -10.80 -23.84 1.58
N CYS A 351 -10.07 -23.43 0.55
CA CYS A 351 -10.01 -24.12 -0.73
C CYS A 351 -9.01 -25.27 -0.68
#